data_fbb395235c4226b7c7d03327ce87fa56
#
_entry.id   fbb395235c4226b7c7d03327ce87fa56
#
_cell.length_a   1.000
_cell.length_b   1.000
_cell.length_c   1.000
_cell.angle_alpha   90.00
_cell.angle_beta   90.00
_cell.angle_gamma   90.00
#
_symmetry.space_group_name_H-M   'P 1'
#
loop_
_entity.id
_entity.type
_entity.pdbx_description
1 polymer ?
#
loop_
_entity_poly.entity_id
_entity_poly.type
_entity_poly.pdbx_seq_one_letter_code
_entity_poly.pdbx_strand_id
1 'polypeptide(L)'
;MSFSNRLVIAALFSTVLVSAQNNNNSFTPRWWAKYQTLLQNGAGGAAGPTSSAPAVGANVDVSNECGPQSETFITLNTLNAKSIAGGSNEIFRDPMRGYSSSDGGATWTGVDLPLPPAIGTNGTDFGSDPSLAFDTRGNVFYSYIVVFFGHGNGINGTELAVARSTDGGKTYPSANFFSFSSGSNHFNDKPMIAADTNLNSPFRDNIYLTWDAASGGSTSGGIRFARSTDHGASFSIVRIDNPKGPGRVIAAQPFVGPNGEVYAAWNDIAANTIAFNSSFDGGVTFGTPSVIASKSIAFDIGIPAISFRRALIYPSCDADRSSGPHQGRLYCSWTDLASNGVNTDIFTAFSDNKGSSWSAPQRVADSLSGSVDRFYQWLSVDAVTGEVNISFYDTRNDTTGQRFMTDVYFSRSSDGTSWLSPNSRVTTASSNEHDCNGVFPCSAIDYGNQYGDYEGLVSFNGISHAIWTDSRDQLNFAPGCRTNLAMEEVFTATIR
;
A
#
# COMPACT_ATOMS: atom_id res chain seq x y z
N MET A 1 -33.40 17.81 41.05
CA MET A 1 -32.70 19.06 40.75
C MET A 1 -31.25 18.66 40.49
N SER A 2 -30.61 18.86 39.44
CA SER A 2 -30.72 19.73 38.28
C SER A 2 -29.86 19.11 37.16
N PHE A 3 -30.34 19.16 35.98
CA PHE A 3 -29.63 18.90 34.74
C PHE A 3 -28.49 19.90 34.56
N SER A 4 -27.27 19.45 34.29
CA SER A 4 -26.34 20.06 33.31
C SER A 4 -24.98 19.38 33.39
N ASN A 5 -24.66 18.52 32.43
CA ASN A 5 -23.33 18.18 31.98
C ASN A 5 -23.40 17.18 30.81
N ARG A 6 -24.00 17.60 29.67
CA ARG A 6 -23.95 16.88 28.42
C ARG A 6 -23.85 17.82 27.20
N LEU A 7 -23.04 18.87 27.28
CA LEU A 7 -22.93 19.79 26.14
C LEU A 7 -21.51 20.36 25.94
N VAL A 8 -20.46 19.66 26.30
CA VAL A 8 -19.08 20.19 26.11
C VAL A 8 -18.22 19.28 25.21
N ILE A 9 -18.66 18.08 24.88
CA ILE A 9 -17.82 17.15 24.11
C ILE A 9 -17.96 17.33 22.57
N ALA A 10 -19.05 17.91 22.09
CA ALA A 10 -19.26 18.12 20.66
C ALA A 10 -18.52 19.35 20.06
N ALA A 11 -18.00 20.23 20.90
CA ALA A 11 -17.34 21.47 20.42
C ALA A 11 -15.81 21.36 20.26
N LEU A 12 -15.19 20.29 20.77
CA LEU A 12 -13.74 20.11 20.71
C LEU A 12 -13.25 19.36 19.48
N PHE A 13 -14.11 18.62 18.80
CA PHE A 13 -13.73 17.92 17.55
C PHE A 13 -13.80 18.80 16.30
N SER A 14 -14.58 19.87 16.33
CA SER A 14 -14.68 20.79 15.18
C SER A 14 -13.51 21.78 15.07
N THR A 15 -12.74 21.98 16.12
CA THR A 15 -11.62 22.94 16.12
C THR A 15 -10.28 22.33 15.69
N VAL A 16 -10.13 21.02 15.76
CA VAL A 16 -8.89 20.34 15.31
C VAL A 16 -8.85 20.19 13.78
N LEU A 17 -10.00 20.07 13.14
CA LEU A 17 -10.08 20.03 11.66
C LEU A 17 -9.82 21.41 10.98
N VAL A 18 -9.98 22.51 11.71
CA VAL A 18 -9.75 23.85 11.15
C VAL A 18 -8.28 24.29 11.26
N SER A 19 -7.52 23.78 12.21
CA SER A 19 -6.12 24.17 12.41
C SER A 19 -5.14 23.44 11.45
N ALA A 20 -5.52 22.33 10.83
CA ALA A 20 -4.74 21.69 9.77
C ALA A 20 -4.88 22.38 8.41
N GLN A 21 -5.83 23.30 8.25
CA GLN A 21 -6.12 23.99 7.01
C GLN A 21 -5.36 25.32 6.80
N ASN A 22 -4.57 25.78 7.76
CA ASN A 22 -3.95 27.11 7.70
C ASN A 22 -2.44 27.12 7.41
N ASN A 23 -1.87 26.09 6.83
CA ASN A 23 -0.55 26.19 6.25
C ASN A 23 -0.66 26.29 4.73
N ASN A 24 -0.36 27.48 4.22
CA ASN A 24 -0.25 27.91 2.83
C ASN A 24 0.35 26.87 1.87
N ASN A 25 -0.37 25.82 1.57
CA ASN A 25 -0.12 24.95 0.45
C ASN A 25 -1.46 24.63 -0.21
N SER A 26 -1.52 24.79 -1.49
CA SER A 26 -2.59 24.68 -2.47
C SER A 26 -3.45 23.41 -2.45
N PHE A 27 -3.62 22.77 -1.32
CA PHE A 27 -4.27 21.46 -1.18
C PHE A 27 -5.78 21.48 -1.16
N THR A 28 -6.36 22.55 -0.67
CA THR A 28 -7.73 22.48 -0.16
C THR A 28 -8.83 22.79 -1.15
N PRO A 29 -8.71 23.65 -2.16
CA PRO A 29 -9.89 24.03 -2.95
C PRO A 29 -10.26 23.04 -4.05
N ARG A 30 -9.29 22.31 -4.62
CA ARG A 30 -9.54 21.55 -5.86
C ARG A 30 -10.30 20.24 -5.65
N TRP A 31 -10.01 19.48 -4.62
CA TRP A 31 -10.71 18.22 -4.39
C TRP A 31 -12.14 18.42 -3.85
N TRP A 32 -12.36 19.47 -3.06
CA TRP A 32 -13.71 19.79 -2.60
C TRP A 32 -14.59 20.30 -3.75
N ALA A 33 -14.06 21.09 -4.65
CA ALA A 33 -14.73 21.46 -5.89
C ALA A 33 -14.97 20.23 -6.76
N LYS A 34 -14.01 19.30 -6.84
CA LYS A 34 -14.17 17.99 -7.47
C LYS A 34 -15.32 17.22 -6.87
N TYR A 35 -15.37 17.06 -5.56
CA TYR A 35 -16.45 16.38 -4.85
C TYR A 35 -17.83 16.95 -5.17
N GLN A 36 -17.96 18.27 -5.15
CA GLN A 36 -19.22 18.95 -5.48
C GLN A 36 -19.63 18.76 -6.97
N THR A 37 -18.66 18.77 -7.88
CA THR A 37 -18.90 18.56 -9.31
C THR A 37 -19.33 17.10 -9.60
N LEU A 38 -18.72 16.15 -8.88
CA LEU A 38 -19.02 14.73 -9.01
C LEU A 38 -20.43 14.36 -8.55
N LEU A 39 -20.99 15.09 -7.61
CA LEU A 39 -22.39 14.94 -7.20
C LEU A 39 -23.39 15.40 -8.28
N GLN A 40 -22.94 16.12 -9.30
CA GLN A 40 -23.81 16.78 -10.30
C GLN A 40 -23.84 16.12 -11.68
N ASN A 41 -22.88 15.24 -12.04
CA ASN A 41 -22.73 14.75 -13.41
C ASN A 41 -22.58 13.23 -13.51
N GLY A 42 -23.59 12.53 -13.97
CA GLY A 42 -23.60 11.09 -14.23
C GLY A 42 -23.44 10.70 -15.71
N ALA A 43 -22.69 9.66 -15.97
CA ALA A 43 -22.76 8.57 -16.95
C ALA A 43 -22.23 8.66 -18.39
N GLY A 44 -21.57 7.61 -18.82
CA GLY A 44 -21.71 6.78 -20.03
C GLY A 44 -20.59 6.67 -21.07
N GLY A 45 -20.10 5.59 -21.34
CA GLY A 45 -19.60 4.50 -22.11
C GLY A 45 -18.86 4.54 -23.42
N ALA A 46 -18.04 3.58 -23.75
CA ALA A 46 -17.90 2.65 -24.88
C ALA A 46 -16.46 2.16 -25.18
N ALA A 47 -16.33 0.92 -25.71
CA ALA A 47 -15.17 0.05 -25.73
C ALA A 47 -14.36 0.02 -27.05
N GLY A 48 -13.11 -0.45 -26.98
CA GLY A 48 -12.19 -0.76 -28.09
C GLY A 48 -11.50 -2.14 -27.93
N PRO A 49 -10.69 -2.65 -28.86
CA PRO A 49 -10.57 -4.08 -29.17
C PRO A 49 -9.60 -4.91 -28.32
N THR A 50 -9.76 -6.22 -28.40
CA THR A 50 -9.44 -7.30 -27.47
C THR A 50 -8.07 -7.95 -27.65
N SER A 51 -7.31 -8.09 -26.56
CA SER A 51 -6.50 -9.29 -26.27
C SER A 51 -7.34 -10.20 -25.35
N SER A 52 -7.07 -11.51 -25.33
CA SER A 52 -7.82 -12.42 -24.47
C SER A 52 -7.70 -11.96 -23.00
N ALA A 53 -8.83 -11.77 -22.35
CA ALA A 53 -8.87 -11.42 -20.92
C ALA A 53 -8.14 -12.51 -20.11
N PRO A 54 -7.32 -12.14 -19.10
CA PRO A 54 -6.72 -13.10 -18.21
C PRO A 54 -7.79 -13.89 -17.46
N ALA A 55 -7.50 -15.17 -17.21
CA ALA A 55 -8.36 -16.01 -16.42
C ALA A 55 -8.19 -15.66 -14.93
N VAL A 56 -9.22 -15.09 -14.34
CA VAL A 56 -9.28 -14.79 -12.90
C VAL A 56 -9.88 -16.00 -12.16
N GLY A 57 -9.15 -16.52 -11.17
CA GLY A 57 -9.61 -17.59 -10.29
C GLY A 57 -10.66 -17.14 -9.29
N ALA A 58 -11.11 -18.06 -8.45
CA ALA A 58 -12.03 -17.75 -7.36
C ALA A 58 -11.38 -16.72 -6.41
N ASN A 59 -12.21 -15.84 -5.85
CA ASN A 59 -11.79 -15.02 -4.72
C ASN A 59 -11.73 -15.90 -3.47
N VAL A 60 -10.62 -15.87 -2.77
CA VAL A 60 -10.36 -16.63 -1.56
C VAL A 60 -10.25 -15.66 -0.41
N ASP A 61 -11.04 -15.89 0.64
CA ASP A 61 -10.90 -15.19 1.90
C ASP A 61 -9.61 -15.66 2.59
N VAL A 62 -8.70 -14.74 2.82
CA VAL A 62 -7.37 -14.98 3.39
C VAL A 62 -7.41 -14.86 4.91
N SER A 63 -8.10 -13.85 5.42
CA SER A 63 -8.19 -13.57 6.86
C SER A 63 -9.11 -14.54 7.57
N ASN A 64 -10.29 -14.75 7.06
CA ASN A 64 -11.35 -15.58 7.65
C ASN A 64 -11.45 -15.38 9.18
N GLU A 65 -11.46 -14.13 9.62
CA GLU A 65 -11.40 -13.72 11.02
C GLU A 65 -12.49 -12.69 11.36
N CYS A 66 -12.74 -12.53 12.66
CA CYS A 66 -13.66 -11.52 13.14
C CYS A 66 -12.93 -10.22 13.40
N GLY A 67 -13.18 -9.20 12.66
CA GLY A 67 -12.62 -7.88 12.81
C GLY A 67 -12.16 -7.32 11.48
N PRO A 68 -12.20 -6.02 11.30
CA PRO A 68 -11.79 -5.40 10.05
C PRO A 68 -10.27 -5.41 9.88
N GLN A 69 -9.83 -5.66 8.66
CA GLN A 69 -8.45 -5.56 8.22
C GLN A 69 -8.31 -4.45 7.17
N SER A 70 -7.08 -4.00 6.97
CA SER A 70 -6.74 -3.02 5.93
C SER A 70 -5.26 -3.07 5.56
N GLU A 71 -4.88 -2.34 4.51
CA GLU A 71 -3.48 -2.25 4.07
C GLU A 71 -2.86 -3.63 3.88
N THR A 72 -3.26 -4.32 2.84
CA THR A 72 -2.80 -5.68 2.58
C THR A 72 -1.50 -5.71 1.80
N PHE A 73 -0.67 -6.70 2.05
CA PHE A 73 0.56 -6.94 1.30
C PHE A 73 0.72 -8.42 0.97
N ILE A 74 1.35 -8.74 -0.17
CA ILE A 74 1.59 -10.11 -0.62
C ILE A 74 2.96 -10.25 -1.27
N THR A 75 3.59 -11.39 -1.06
CA THR A 75 4.84 -11.79 -1.69
C THR A 75 4.87 -13.29 -1.92
N LEU A 76 5.71 -13.77 -2.82
CA LEU A 76 5.88 -15.20 -3.09
C LEU A 76 7.35 -15.60 -3.15
N ASN A 77 7.61 -16.88 -2.85
CA ASN A 77 8.91 -17.49 -3.01
C ASN A 77 9.17 -17.83 -4.48
N THR A 78 10.08 -17.12 -5.15
CA THR A 78 10.40 -17.34 -6.56
C THR A 78 11.03 -18.71 -6.85
N LEU A 79 11.56 -19.41 -5.83
CA LEU A 79 12.06 -20.79 -5.96
C LEU A 79 10.99 -21.83 -5.67
N ASN A 80 9.86 -21.44 -5.09
CA ASN A 80 8.70 -22.28 -4.86
C ASN A 80 7.42 -21.42 -4.90
N ALA A 81 6.92 -21.15 -6.08
CA ALA A 81 5.77 -20.25 -6.30
C ALA A 81 4.45 -20.71 -5.62
N LYS A 82 4.41 -21.90 -5.03
CA LYS A 82 3.30 -22.33 -4.17
C LYS A 82 3.38 -21.76 -2.75
N SER A 83 4.56 -21.31 -2.32
CA SER A 83 4.76 -20.67 -1.03
C SER A 83 4.53 -19.16 -1.17
N ILE A 84 3.43 -18.69 -0.62
CA ILE A 84 2.99 -17.30 -0.67
C ILE A 84 2.81 -16.81 0.76
N ALA A 85 3.22 -15.58 1.04
CA ALA A 85 3.01 -14.93 2.32
C ALA A 85 2.27 -13.60 2.11
N GLY A 86 1.39 -13.26 3.04
CA GLY A 86 0.66 -12.01 3.07
C GLY A 86 0.60 -11.41 4.46
N GLY A 87 0.05 -10.22 4.56
CA GLY A 87 -0.17 -9.52 5.82
C GLY A 87 -1.19 -8.42 5.71
N SER A 88 -1.72 -8.02 6.85
CA SER A 88 -2.67 -6.90 6.98
C SER A 88 -2.53 -6.19 8.32
N ASN A 89 -3.04 -4.97 8.38
CA ASN A 89 -3.42 -4.35 9.64
C ASN A 89 -4.61 -5.10 10.25
N GLU A 90 -4.57 -5.24 11.57
CA GLU A 90 -5.69 -5.68 12.38
C GLU A 90 -6.25 -4.50 13.18
N ILE A 91 -7.56 -4.29 13.13
CA ILE A 91 -8.14 -3.10 13.75
C ILE A 91 -8.61 -3.34 15.18
N PHE A 92 -9.09 -4.55 15.48
CA PHE A 92 -9.54 -4.91 16.82
C PHE A 92 -8.54 -5.76 17.60
N ARG A 93 -7.32 -5.89 17.09
CA ARG A 93 -6.23 -6.65 17.72
C ARG A 93 -4.95 -5.83 17.73
N ASP A 94 -4.13 -6.00 18.75
CA ASP A 94 -2.87 -5.28 18.88
C ASP A 94 -1.79 -5.79 17.90
N PRO A 95 -1.57 -7.12 17.75
CA PRO A 95 -0.57 -7.62 16.81
C PRO A 95 -1.02 -7.47 15.37
N MET A 96 -0.04 -7.26 14.47
CA MET A 96 -0.21 -7.47 13.05
C MET A 96 -0.56 -8.91 12.72
N ARG A 97 -1.23 -9.14 11.59
CA ARG A 97 -1.54 -10.48 11.10
C ARG A 97 -0.68 -10.83 9.90
N GLY A 98 0.00 -11.96 9.99
CA GLY A 98 0.68 -12.61 8.88
C GLY A 98 -0.14 -13.78 8.35
N TYR A 99 -0.13 -13.97 7.05
CA TYR A 99 -0.82 -15.06 6.36
C TYR A 99 0.17 -15.89 5.57
N SER A 100 -0.07 -17.18 5.44
CA SER A 100 0.75 -18.07 4.62
C SER A 100 -0.09 -19.11 3.86
N SER A 101 0.31 -19.36 2.62
CA SER A 101 -0.18 -20.44 1.77
C SER A 101 0.99 -21.30 1.30
N SER A 102 0.78 -22.61 1.21
CA SER A 102 1.74 -23.56 0.65
C SER A 102 1.22 -24.30 -0.59
N ASP A 103 0.07 -23.91 -1.11
CA ASP A 103 -0.62 -24.52 -2.25
C ASP A 103 -0.89 -23.56 -3.41
N GLY A 104 -0.23 -22.39 -3.42
CA GLY A 104 -0.38 -21.38 -4.47
C GLY A 104 -1.61 -20.47 -4.27
N GLY A 105 -1.97 -20.19 -3.02
CA GLY A 105 -3.04 -19.29 -2.65
C GLY A 105 -4.43 -19.93 -2.57
N ALA A 106 -4.52 -21.24 -2.66
CA ALA A 106 -5.81 -21.94 -2.58
C ALA A 106 -6.33 -22.04 -1.13
N THR A 107 -5.42 -22.19 -0.16
CA THR A 107 -5.75 -22.17 1.27
C THR A 107 -4.74 -21.32 2.05
N TRP A 108 -5.19 -20.75 3.15
CA TRP A 108 -4.42 -19.81 3.96
C TRP A 108 -4.50 -20.14 5.44
N THR A 109 -3.44 -19.76 6.16
CA THR A 109 -3.39 -19.81 7.63
C THR A 109 -2.84 -18.49 8.15
N GLY A 110 -3.42 -17.98 9.24
CA GLY A 110 -3.02 -16.73 9.86
C GLY A 110 -2.19 -16.93 11.13
N VAL A 111 -1.28 -15.98 11.44
CA VAL A 111 -0.45 -15.96 12.64
C VAL A 111 -0.24 -14.52 13.11
N ASP A 112 -0.18 -14.31 14.44
CA ASP A 112 0.13 -13.01 15.02
C ASP A 112 1.62 -12.71 14.95
N LEU A 113 1.97 -11.47 14.65
CA LEU A 113 3.35 -10.98 14.65
C LEU A 113 3.78 -10.58 16.07
N PRO A 114 5.07 -10.71 16.43
CA PRO A 114 5.58 -10.30 17.72
C PRO A 114 5.38 -8.80 17.96
N LEU A 115 5.06 -8.43 19.20
CA LEU A 115 5.12 -7.06 19.70
C LEU A 115 6.22 -6.94 20.76
N PRO A 116 6.90 -5.79 20.89
CA PRO A 116 7.85 -5.55 21.97
C PRO A 116 7.10 -5.40 23.32
N PRO A 117 7.81 -5.43 24.44
CA PRO A 117 7.21 -5.07 25.72
C PRO A 117 6.62 -3.66 25.69
N ALA A 118 5.41 -3.50 26.23
CA ALA A 118 4.70 -2.23 26.25
C ALA A 118 5.53 -1.12 26.95
N ILE A 119 5.50 0.08 26.34
CA ILE A 119 6.10 1.28 26.94
C ILE A 119 5.07 2.01 27.78
N GLY A 120 4.72 1.50 28.94
CA GLY A 120 3.77 2.14 29.84
C GLY A 120 2.70 1.19 30.34
N THR A 121 1.83 1.70 31.24
CA THR A 121 0.92 0.85 32.00
C THR A 121 -0.54 0.97 31.61
N ASN A 122 -0.91 1.94 30.77
CA ASN A 122 -2.30 2.31 30.52
C ASN A 122 -2.68 2.43 29.04
N GLY A 123 -1.85 1.96 28.12
CA GLY A 123 -2.11 2.06 26.69
C GLY A 123 -2.05 0.70 26.03
N THR A 124 -2.63 0.64 24.85
CA THR A 124 -2.56 -0.47 23.95
C THR A 124 -1.52 -0.14 22.89
N ASP A 125 -0.42 -0.90 22.86
CA ASP A 125 0.58 -0.76 21.83
C ASP A 125 0.21 -1.72 20.70
N PHE A 126 0.27 -1.27 19.44
CA PHE A 126 -0.19 -2.09 18.32
C PHE A 126 0.76 -2.01 17.11
N GLY A 127 0.69 -3.02 16.24
CA GLY A 127 1.37 -3.05 14.96
C GLY A 127 0.57 -2.36 13.85
N SER A 128 1.25 -1.79 12.83
CA SER A 128 0.65 -1.21 11.63
C SER A 128 1.60 -1.28 10.43
N ASP A 129 1.07 -1.10 9.23
CA ASP A 129 1.79 -0.92 7.97
C ASP A 129 2.61 -2.15 7.53
N PRO A 130 1.96 -3.22 7.07
CA PRO A 130 2.62 -4.46 6.65
C PRO A 130 3.37 -4.33 5.33
N SER A 131 4.57 -4.92 5.25
CA SER A 131 5.23 -5.21 3.98
C SER A 131 6.11 -6.45 4.11
N LEU A 132 6.15 -7.29 3.08
CA LEU A 132 6.80 -8.59 3.14
C LEU A 132 7.74 -8.83 1.95
N ALA A 133 8.80 -9.60 2.20
CA ALA A 133 9.69 -10.09 1.14
C ALA A 133 10.21 -11.50 1.45
N PHE A 134 10.35 -12.34 0.41
CA PHE A 134 11.10 -13.59 0.49
C PHE A 134 12.55 -13.38 0.09
N ASP A 135 13.48 -14.08 0.76
CA ASP A 135 14.84 -14.28 0.25
C ASP A 135 14.93 -15.57 -0.61
N THR A 136 16.12 -15.83 -1.21
CA THR A 136 16.34 -17.03 -2.01
C THR A 136 16.45 -18.32 -1.19
N ARG A 137 16.42 -18.25 0.12
CA ARG A 137 16.41 -19.42 1.03
C ARG A 137 15.02 -19.80 1.49
N GLY A 138 14.00 -19.03 1.07
CA GLY A 138 12.61 -19.23 1.47
C GLY A 138 12.27 -18.64 2.84
N ASN A 139 13.13 -17.79 3.41
CA ASN A 139 12.75 -17.01 4.58
C ASN A 139 11.81 -15.89 4.17
N VAL A 140 10.84 -15.57 5.01
CA VAL A 140 9.97 -14.40 4.89
C VAL A 140 10.41 -13.36 5.89
N PHE A 141 10.56 -12.14 5.42
CA PHE A 141 10.77 -10.96 6.25
C PHE A 141 9.50 -10.12 6.21
N TYR A 142 8.96 -9.81 7.38
CA TYR A 142 7.75 -9.02 7.55
C TYR A 142 8.12 -7.73 8.29
N SER A 143 8.03 -6.58 7.62
CA SER A 143 8.26 -5.28 8.23
C SER A 143 6.93 -4.65 8.65
N TYR A 144 6.94 -3.93 9.76
CA TYR A 144 5.82 -3.17 10.31
C TYR A 144 6.32 -2.08 11.26
N ILE A 145 5.46 -1.15 11.61
CA ILE A 145 5.69 -0.24 12.74
C ILE A 145 5.00 -0.77 13.98
N VAL A 146 5.54 -0.44 15.13
CA VAL A 146 4.86 -0.53 16.42
C VAL A 146 4.55 0.88 16.89
N VAL A 147 3.29 1.13 17.20
CA VAL A 147 2.80 2.40 17.71
C VAL A 147 2.54 2.25 19.20
N PHE A 148 3.18 3.09 20.00
CA PHE A 148 3.10 3.06 21.45
C PHE A 148 2.13 4.12 21.99
N PHE A 149 1.14 3.69 22.78
CA PHE A 149 0.12 4.53 23.41
C PHE A 149 0.17 4.46 24.97
N GLY A 150 1.34 4.41 25.55
CA GLY A 150 1.56 4.02 26.95
C GLY A 150 0.91 4.85 28.06
N HIS A 151 0.43 6.07 27.85
CA HIS A 151 -0.06 6.92 28.97
C HIS A 151 -1.31 7.76 28.64
N GLY A 152 -2.27 7.19 27.92
CA GLY A 152 -3.64 7.71 27.87
C GLY A 152 -3.90 9.02 27.14
N ASN A 153 -2.89 9.68 26.59
CA ASN A 153 -3.02 11.00 25.95
C ASN A 153 -2.38 11.06 24.54
N GLY A 154 -2.40 9.96 23.79
CA GLY A 154 -1.90 9.93 22.43
C GLY A 154 -0.62 9.10 22.25
N ILE A 155 -0.02 9.20 21.09
CA ILE A 155 1.15 8.41 20.66
C ILE A 155 2.38 8.80 21.50
N ASN A 156 3.02 7.81 22.13
CA ASN A 156 4.27 8.00 22.87
C ASN A 156 5.52 7.77 22.02
N GLY A 157 5.37 7.21 20.84
CA GLY A 157 6.44 6.94 19.91
C GLY A 157 6.08 5.86 18.93
N THR A 158 6.99 5.62 17.99
CA THR A 158 6.92 4.52 17.04
C THR A 158 8.27 3.83 16.92
N GLU A 159 8.26 2.55 16.61
CA GLU A 159 9.45 1.74 16.38
C GLU A 159 9.26 0.89 15.13
N LEU A 160 10.32 0.67 14.38
CA LEU A 160 10.30 -0.26 13.26
C LEU A 160 10.52 -1.69 13.76
N ALA A 161 9.84 -2.63 13.15
CA ALA A 161 9.98 -4.05 13.38
C ALA A 161 10.23 -4.80 12.08
N VAL A 162 11.12 -5.79 12.12
CA VAL A 162 11.28 -6.79 11.07
C VAL A 162 11.26 -8.18 11.71
N ALA A 163 10.17 -8.90 11.48
CA ALA A 163 10.04 -10.30 11.90
C ALA A 163 10.53 -11.23 10.79
N ARG A 164 11.19 -12.31 11.16
CA ARG A 164 11.68 -13.34 10.24
C ARG A 164 11.01 -14.67 10.49
N SER A 165 10.47 -15.25 9.42
CA SER A 165 10.01 -16.63 9.36
C SER A 165 10.99 -17.49 8.56
N THR A 166 11.24 -18.72 8.99
CA THR A 166 12.06 -19.71 8.27
C THR A 166 11.23 -20.89 7.74
N ASP A 167 9.91 -20.81 7.87
CA ASP A 167 8.96 -21.85 7.48
C ASP A 167 7.91 -21.39 6.47
N GLY A 168 8.24 -20.30 5.70
CA GLY A 168 7.40 -19.77 4.65
C GLY A 168 6.25 -18.87 5.16
N GLY A 169 6.41 -18.24 6.31
CA GLY A 169 5.44 -17.32 6.89
C GLY A 169 4.44 -17.97 7.85
N LYS A 170 4.64 -19.24 8.20
CA LYS A 170 3.75 -19.95 9.14
C LYS A 170 3.97 -19.52 10.59
N THR A 171 5.20 -19.19 10.95
CA THR A 171 5.54 -18.69 12.29
C THR A 171 6.55 -17.56 12.21
N TYR A 172 6.45 -16.63 13.15
CA TYR A 172 7.39 -15.52 13.36
C TYR A 172 7.81 -15.52 14.84
N PRO A 173 8.84 -16.27 15.22
CA PRO A 173 9.18 -16.49 16.63
C PRO A 173 9.73 -15.25 17.34
N SER A 174 10.25 -14.28 16.57
CA SER A 174 10.76 -13.02 17.08
C SER A 174 10.79 -11.96 15.99
N ALA A 175 10.90 -10.69 16.40
CA ALA A 175 11.19 -9.58 15.51
C ALA A 175 12.42 -8.82 16.00
N ASN A 176 13.13 -8.19 15.07
CA ASN A 176 14.14 -7.19 15.35
C ASN A 176 13.45 -5.82 15.40
N PHE A 177 13.50 -5.17 16.58
CA PHE A 177 12.93 -3.84 16.81
C PHE A 177 14.06 -2.81 16.80
N PHE A 178 13.89 -1.74 16.05
CA PHE A 178 14.93 -0.71 15.89
C PHE A 178 14.34 0.64 15.47
N SER A 179 15.17 1.69 15.50
CA SER A 179 14.78 3.05 15.13
C SER A 179 13.62 3.62 15.94
N PHE A 180 13.61 3.35 17.26
CA PHE A 180 12.62 3.95 18.14
C PHE A 180 12.69 5.47 18.11
N SER A 181 11.56 6.13 17.89
CA SER A 181 11.38 7.58 17.98
C SER A 181 10.31 7.90 19.04
N SER A 182 10.71 8.62 20.09
CA SER A 182 9.81 8.95 21.17
C SER A 182 8.97 10.20 20.91
N GLY A 183 7.74 10.20 21.43
CA GLY A 183 6.82 11.33 21.41
C GLY A 183 5.91 11.36 20.19
N SER A 184 4.79 12.08 20.34
CA SER A 184 3.74 12.19 19.33
C SER A 184 4.17 12.94 18.04
N ASN A 185 5.29 13.62 18.10
CA ASN A 185 5.84 14.38 16.96
C ASN A 185 6.97 13.66 16.23
N HIS A 186 7.32 12.43 16.65
CA HIS A 186 8.38 11.64 16.04
C HIS A 186 7.77 10.31 15.58
N PHE A 187 7.33 10.28 14.33
CA PHE A 187 6.61 9.15 13.77
C PHE A 187 7.43 8.52 12.65
N ASN A 188 7.81 7.24 12.81
CA ASN A 188 8.23 6.39 11.70
C ASN A 188 6.99 5.83 11.05
N ASP A 189 6.90 5.85 9.74
CA ASP A 189 5.69 5.50 9.00
C ASP A 189 6.01 4.77 7.70
N LYS A 190 5.08 3.94 7.23
CA LYS A 190 5.12 3.27 5.93
C LYS A 190 6.42 2.50 5.64
N PRO A 191 6.84 1.53 6.49
CA PRO A 191 8.02 0.72 6.21
C PRO A 191 7.72 -0.25 5.06
N MET A 192 8.48 -0.15 3.97
CA MET A 192 8.40 -1.08 2.84
C MET A 192 9.70 -1.87 2.70
N ILE A 193 9.58 -3.19 2.51
CA ILE A 193 10.69 -4.12 2.48
C ILE A 193 10.85 -4.78 1.11
N ALA A 194 12.09 -4.99 0.69
CA ALA A 194 12.47 -5.79 -0.46
C ALA A 194 13.66 -6.69 -0.13
N ALA A 195 13.82 -7.78 -0.86
CA ALA A 195 14.98 -8.64 -0.80
C ALA A 195 15.62 -8.76 -2.18
N ASP A 196 16.94 -8.86 -2.23
CA ASP A 196 17.63 -9.20 -3.47
C ASP A 196 17.52 -10.71 -3.71
N THR A 197 16.58 -11.10 -4.55
CA THR A 197 16.33 -12.49 -4.92
C THR A 197 17.05 -12.92 -6.21
N ASN A 198 17.87 -12.06 -6.78
CA ASN A 198 18.63 -12.41 -7.97
C ASN A 198 19.78 -13.36 -7.63
N LEU A 199 19.73 -14.56 -8.18
CA LEU A 199 20.72 -15.63 -7.91
C LEU A 199 22.14 -15.25 -8.30
N ASN A 200 22.32 -14.34 -9.24
CA ASN A 200 23.62 -13.90 -9.76
C ASN A 200 24.08 -12.56 -9.16
N SER A 201 23.29 -11.96 -8.30
CA SER A 201 23.65 -10.70 -7.65
C SER A 201 24.78 -10.88 -6.63
N PRO A 202 25.76 -9.95 -6.56
CA PRO A 202 26.73 -9.92 -5.48
C PRO A 202 26.10 -9.57 -4.12
N PHE A 203 24.88 -9.07 -4.12
CA PHE A 203 24.12 -8.65 -2.94
C PHE A 203 22.95 -9.58 -2.64
N ARG A 204 22.93 -10.78 -3.24
CA ARG A 204 21.87 -11.77 -3.03
C ARG A 204 21.58 -12.00 -1.55
N ASP A 205 20.29 -12.06 -1.22
CA ASP A 205 19.75 -12.23 0.13
C ASP A 205 19.97 -11.02 1.07
N ASN A 206 20.49 -9.88 0.57
CA ASN A 206 20.39 -8.63 1.29
C ASN A 206 18.92 -8.22 1.42
N ILE A 207 18.57 -7.67 2.58
CA ILE A 207 17.24 -7.15 2.89
C ILE A 207 17.33 -5.62 2.94
N TYR A 208 16.40 -4.98 2.28
CA TYR A 208 16.29 -3.53 2.15
C TYR A 208 14.96 -3.04 2.70
N LEU A 209 15.00 -1.98 3.47
CA LEU A 209 13.82 -1.34 4.07
C LEU A 209 13.87 0.16 3.80
N THR A 210 12.74 0.74 3.44
CA THR A 210 12.54 2.20 3.40
C THR A 210 11.39 2.59 4.28
N TRP A 211 11.45 3.78 4.86
CA TRP A 211 10.34 4.39 5.60
C TRP A 211 10.48 5.90 5.62
N ASP A 212 9.44 6.58 5.99
CA ASP A 212 9.50 8.01 6.25
C ASP A 212 9.53 8.29 7.76
N ALA A 213 10.44 9.19 8.13
CA ALA A 213 10.50 9.80 9.44
C ALA A 213 9.89 11.21 9.35
N ALA A 214 8.69 11.30 8.75
CA ALA A 214 8.16 12.53 8.20
C ALA A 214 7.62 13.48 9.26
N SER A 215 7.06 12.98 10.34
CA SER A 215 6.55 13.81 11.42
C SER A 215 7.56 13.94 12.55
N GLY A 216 7.63 15.10 13.14
CA GLY A 216 8.49 15.37 14.27
C GLY A 216 9.70 16.23 13.94
N GLY A 217 10.29 16.85 14.81
CA GLY A 217 11.37 17.84 14.83
C GLY A 217 12.14 18.16 13.55
N SER A 218 12.75 19.28 13.47
CA SER A 218 13.45 19.80 12.30
C SER A 218 14.58 18.92 11.74
N THR A 219 15.00 17.92 12.49
CA THR A 219 16.14 17.05 12.14
C THR A 219 15.72 15.63 11.75
N SER A 220 14.46 15.24 11.99
CA SER A 220 14.02 13.84 11.85
C SER A 220 13.36 13.52 10.51
N GLY A 221 12.72 14.45 9.85
CA GLY A 221 11.99 14.20 8.60
C GLY A 221 12.85 13.62 7.47
N GLY A 222 12.19 12.96 6.51
CA GLY A 222 12.80 12.46 5.28
C GLY A 222 12.79 10.93 5.16
N ILE A 223 13.19 10.45 3.97
CA ILE A 223 13.22 9.03 3.67
C ILE A 223 14.50 8.41 4.23
N ARG A 224 14.30 7.36 5.02
CA ARG A 224 15.36 6.48 5.50
C ARG A 224 15.39 5.21 4.69
N PHE A 225 16.58 4.68 4.56
CA PHE A 225 16.87 3.39 3.95
C PHE A 225 17.70 2.57 4.91
N ALA A 226 17.32 1.33 5.14
CA ALA A 226 18.08 0.38 5.92
C ALA A 226 18.48 -0.84 5.09
N ARG A 227 19.66 -1.36 5.34
CA ARG A 227 20.21 -2.55 4.70
C ARG A 227 20.65 -3.55 5.76
N SER A 228 20.23 -4.80 5.60
CA SER A 228 20.75 -5.96 6.31
C SER A 228 21.48 -6.90 5.36
N THR A 229 22.64 -7.40 5.80
CA THR A 229 23.42 -8.44 5.10
C THR A 229 23.53 -9.73 5.93
N ASP A 230 22.81 -9.79 7.03
CA ASP A 230 22.81 -10.87 8.01
C ASP A 230 21.38 -11.43 8.26
N HIS A 231 20.56 -11.43 7.20
CA HIS A 231 19.18 -11.96 7.23
C HIS A 231 18.29 -11.27 8.25
N GLY A 232 18.35 -9.93 8.32
CA GLY A 232 17.50 -9.13 9.17
C GLY A 232 17.91 -9.05 10.64
N ALA A 233 19.08 -9.61 11.01
CA ALA A 233 19.57 -9.56 12.38
C ALA A 233 20.07 -8.16 12.78
N SER A 234 20.64 -7.41 11.83
CA SER A 234 21.03 -6.03 12.04
C SER A 234 20.80 -5.17 10.79
N PHE A 235 20.69 -3.86 10.98
CA PHE A 235 20.46 -2.90 9.91
C PHE A 235 21.41 -1.71 9.97
N SER A 236 22.05 -1.39 8.82
CA SER A 236 22.74 -0.12 8.61
C SER A 236 21.79 0.87 7.97
N ILE A 237 21.71 2.10 8.49
CA ILE A 237 20.70 3.10 8.11
C ILE A 237 21.38 4.31 7.48
N VAL A 238 20.83 4.77 6.34
CA VAL A 238 21.21 6.01 5.66
C VAL A 238 19.96 6.82 5.29
N ARG A 239 20.12 8.12 5.07
CA ARG A 239 19.09 8.98 4.50
C ARG A 239 19.28 9.07 2.99
N ILE A 240 18.21 8.96 2.21
CA ILE A 240 18.28 8.87 0.75
C ILE A 240 17.54 9.98 -0.01
N ASP A 241 16.76 10.82 0.68
CA ASP A 241 16.14 12.00 0.10
C ASP A 241 17.02 13.24 0.26
N ASN A 242 16.67 14.32 -0.43
CA ASN A 242 17.20 15.65 -0.09
C ASN A 242 16.68 16.09 1.27
N PRO A 243 17.47 16.79 2.08
CA PRO A 243 17.01 17.30 3.37
C PRO A 243 15.78 18.20 3.20
N LYS A 244 14.62 17.65 3.54
CA LYS A 244 13.32 18.36 3.61
C LYS A 244 12.92 18.48 5.08
N GLY A 245 11.97 19.28 5.40
CA GLY A 245 11.37 19.30 6.73
C GLY A 245 10.44 18.11 6.93
N PRO A 246 9.94 17.92 8.15
CA PRO A 246 8.92 16.90 8.45
C PRO A 246 7.67 17.06 7.58
N GLY A 247 7.02 15.94 7.23
CA GLY A 247 5.79 15.94 6.41
C GLY A 247 5.99 16.40 4.96
N ARG A 248 7.19 16.34 4.43
CA ARG A 248 7.53 16.79 3.07
C ARG A 248 7.69 15.64 2.08
N VAL A 249 7.91 14.43 2.56
CA VAL A 249 8.09 13.20 1.79
C VAL A 249 7.41 12.06 2.54
N ILE A 250 6.90 11.06 1.82
CA ILE A 250 6.21 9.89 2.40
C ILE A 250 6.17 8.73 1.40
N ALA A 251 5.77 7.56 1.86
CA ALA A 251 5.42 6.41 1.02
C ALA A 251 6.58 5.95 0.15
N ALA A 252 7.70 5.62 0.79
CA ALA A 252 8.87 5.13 0.10
C ALA A 252 8.83 3.63 -0.11
N GLN A 253 9.13 3.17 -1.33
CA GLN A 253 9.21 1.76 -1.67
C GLN A 253 10.58 1.40 -2.24
N PRO A 254 11.30 0.40 -1.68
CA PRO A 254 12.53 -0.14 -2.24
C PRO A 254 12.22 -1.22 -3.28
N PHE A 255 13.05 -1.35 -4.31
CA PHE A 255 13.00 -2.46 -5.27
C PHE A 255 14.39 -2.74 -5.86
N VAL A 256 14.57 -3.91 -6.48
CA VAL A 256 15.89 -4.42 -6.88
C VAL A 256 15.92 -4.72 -8.37
N GLY A 257 16.99 -4.29 -9.03
CA GLY A 257 17.26 -4.55 -10.44
C GLY A 257 17.92 -5.91 -10.70
N PRO A 258 18.12 -6.27 -12.00
CA PRO A 258 18.59 -7.60 -12.39
C PRO A 258 20.03 -7.91 -11.96
N ASN A 259 20.86 -6.91 -11.63
CA ASN A 259 22.24 -7.12 -11.21
C ASN A 259 22.49 -6.75 -9.73
N GLY A 260 21.42 -6.60 -8.95
CA GLY A 260 21.48 -6.19 -7.55
C GLY A 260 21.55 -4.67 -7.35
N GLU A 261 21.22 -3.89 -8.38
CA GLU A 261 20.96 -2.45 -8.20
C GLU A 261 19.81 -2.26 -7.24
N VAL A 262 19.93 -1.32 -6.33
CA VAL A 262 18.87 -0.98 -5.38
C VAL A 262 18.30 0.38 -5.74
N TYR A 263 16.99 0.43 -5.80
CA TYR A 263 16.21 1.61 -6.14
C TYR A 263 15.22 1.92 -5.04
N ALA A 264 14.86 3.19 -4.92
CA ALA A 264 13.77 3.62 -4.06
C ALA A 264 12.99 4.76 -4.72
N ALA A 265 11.67 4.71 -4.63
CA ALA A 265 10.77 5.75 -5.08
C ALA A 265 9.88 6.21 -3.92
N TRP A 266 9.49 7.49 -3.90
CA TRP A 266 8.64 8.05 -2.86
C TRP A 266 7.83 9.24 -3.35
N ASN A 267 6.81 9.58 -2.59
CA ASN A 267 6.02 10.78 -2.80
C ASN A 267 6.74 12.01 -2.19
N ASP A 268 7.26 12.92 -3.01
CA ASP A 268 7.72 14.25 -2.56
C ASP A 268 6.54 15.22 -2.58
N ILE A 269 5.95 15.40 -1.42
CA ILE A 269 4.79 16.29 -1.20
C ILE A 269 5.17 17.72 -1.46
N ALA A 270 6.37 18.12 -1.02
CA ALA A 270 6.84 19.50 -1.11
C ALA A 270 7.09 19.95 -2.56
N ALA A 271 7.64 19.06 -3.37
CA ALA A 271 7.91 19.32 -4.77
C ALA A 271 6.73 18.95 -5.69
N ASN A 272 5.74 18.25 -5.15
CA ASN A 272 4.60 17.70 -5.91
C ASN A 272 5.04 16.74 -7.02
N THR A 273 5.97 15.83 -6.68
CA THR A 273 6.56 14.88 -7.63
C THR A 273 6.58 13.47 -7.03
N ILE A 274 6.69 12.48 -7.91
CA ILE A 274 7.22 11.16 -7.54
C ILE A 274 8.74 11.27 -7.69
N ALA A 275 9.46 11.06 -6.60
CA ALA A 275 10.91 11.14 -6.53
C ALA A 275 11.56 9.77 -6.50
N PHE A 276 12.85 9.71 -6.79
CA PHE A 276 13.59 8.47 -7.00
C PHE A 276 15.05 8.63 -6.58
N ASN A 277 15.66 7.54 -6.11
CA ASN A 277 17.11 7.45 -5.94
C ASN A 277 17.59 6.01 -6.18
N SER A 278 18.89 5.85 -6.41
CA SER A 278 19.51 4.56 -6.74
C SER A 278 20.85 4.35 -6.03
N SER A 279 21.14 3.08 -5.78
CA SER A 279 22.42 2.58 -5.26
C SER A 279 22.91 1.43 -6.14
N PHE A 280 24.23 1.40 -6.41
CA PHE A 280 24.90 0.36 -7.20
C PHE A 280 25.91 -0.45 -6.40
N ASP A 281 25.93 -0.25 -5.10
CA ASP A 281 26.84 -0.90 -4.13
C ASP A 281 26.07 -1.66 -3.02
N GLY A 282 24.86 -2.13 -3.37
CA GLY A 282 24.01 -2.90 -2.47
C GLY A 282 23.41 -2.08 -1.34
N GLY A 283 23.13 -0.79 -1.56
CA GLY A 283 22.49 0.10 -0.59
C GLY A 283 23.46 0.73 0.42
N VAL A 284 24.76 0.77 0.12
CA VAL A 284 25.75 1.44 0.98
C VAL A 284 25.72 2.94 0.76
N THR A 285 25.72 3.36 -0.52
CA THR A 285 25.63 4.77 -0.92
C THR A 285 24.54 4.98 -1.94
N PHE A 286 23.97 6.16 -1.94
CA PHE A 286 22.94 6.61 -2.88
C PHE A 286 23.39 7.87 -3.62
N GLY A 287 22.88 8.01 -4.83
CA GLY A 287 23.11 9.20 -5.65
C GLY A 287 22.32 10.43 -5.19
N THR A 288 22.23 11.42 -6.05
CA THR A 288 21.34 12.57 -5.86
C THR A 288 19.93 12.19 -6.31
N PRO A 289 18.89 12.47 -5.51
CA PRO A 289 17.51 12.19 -5.91
C PRO A 289 17.14 12.85 -7.23
N SER A 290 16.39 12.13 -8.05
CA SER A 290 15.81 12.58 -9.32
C SER A 290 14.28 12.51 -9.29
N VAL A 291 13.62 12.97 -10.34
CA VAL A 291 12.16 13.01 -10.47
C VAL A 291 11.71 11.98 -11.50
N ILE A 292 10.76 11.13 -11.13
CA ILE A 292 10.06 10.23 -12.05
C ILE A 292 9.01 11.03 -12.83
N ALA A 293 8.13 11.72 -12.11
CA ALA A 293 7.05 12.50 -12.70
C ALA A 293 6.61 13.63 -11.77
N SER A 294 6.08 14.70 -12.37
CA SER A 294 5.25 15.66 -11.65
C SER A 294 3.84 15.14 -11.53
N LYS A 295 3.14 15.51 -10.47
CA LYS A 295 1.76 15.08 -10.22
C LYS A 295 0.88 16.25 -9.79
N SER A 296 -0.43 16.08 -9.90
CA SER A 296 -1.42 17.08 -9.57
C SER A 296 -1.88 17.01 -8.11
N ILE A 297 -1.91 15.81 -7.55
CA ILE A 297 -2.29 15.54 -6.15
C ILE A 297 -1.01 15.43 -5.33
N ALA A 298 -0.83 16.31 -4.36
CA ALA A 298 0.43 16.33 -3.63
C ALA A 298 0.55 15.26 -2.55
N PHE A 299 -0.48 15.03 -1.74
CA PHE A 299 -0.46 14.09 -0.63
C PHE A 299 -1.56 13.04 -0.75
N ASP A 300 -2.81 13.45 -0.61
CA ASP A 300 -3.99 12.62 -0.66
C ASP A 300 -5.14 13.31 -1.38
N ILE A 301 -6.18 12.56 -1.71
CA ILE A 301 -7.42 13.09 -2.27
C ILE A 301 -8.63 12.36 -1.70
N GLY A 302 -9.66 13.10 -1.30
CA GLY A 302 -10.97 12.52 -0.99
C GLY A 302 -11.66 12.08 -2.28
N ILE A 303 -12.04 10.81 -2.34
CA ILE A 303 -12.90 10.25 -3.39
C ILE A 303 -14.13 9.66 -2.73
N PRO A 304 -15.29 9.61 -3.41
CA PRO A 304 -16.53 9.18 -2.77
C PRO A 304 -16.43 7.83 -2.08
N ALA A 305 -15.81 6.83 -2.69
CA ALA A 305 -15.69 5.49 -2.13
C ALA A 305 -14.95 5.45 -0.77
N ILE A 306 -13.96 6.32 -0.59
CA ILE A 306 -13.15 6.41 0.63
C ILE A 306 -13.03 7.86 1.13
N SER A 307 -14.16 8.52 1.24
CA SER A 307 -14.24 9.95 1.59
C SER A 307 -13.65 10.28 2.96
N PHE A 308 -13.67 9.33 3.90
CA PHE A 308 -13.16 9.51 5.24
C PHE A 308 -11.64 9.28 5.30
N ARG A 309 -11.14 8.11 4.87
CA ARG A 309 -9.70 7.78 4.89
C ARG A 309 -8.91 8.62 3.91
N ARG A 310 -9.44 8.89 2.70
CA ARG A 310 -8.81 9.59 1.59
C ARG A 310 -7.72 8.75 0.91
N ALA A 311 -7.62 8.85 -0.41
CA ALA A 311 -6.61 8.14 -1.18
C ALA A 311 -5.24 8.81 -1.04
N LEU A 312 -4.32 8.17 -0.34
CA LEU A 312 -2.91 8.56 -0.28
C LEU A 312 -2.23 8.29 -1.64
N ILE A 313 -1.39 9.21 -2.10
CA ILE A 313 -0.58 9.02 -3.30
C ILE A 313 0.66 8.21 -2.95
N TYR A 314 0.61 6.93 -3.30
CA TYR A 314 1.67 5.96 -3.06
C TYR A 314 2.30 5.52 -4.39
N PRO A 315 3.61 5.70 -4.65
CA PRO A 315 4.24 5.09 -5.81
C PRO A 315 4.46 3.60 -5.56
N SER A 316 4.16 2.77 -6.57
CA SER A 316 4.55 1.37 -6.59
C SER A 316 5.42 1.11 -7.80
N CYS A 317 6.63 0.58 -7.57
CA CYS A 317 7.67 0.43 -8.59
C CYS A 317 8.29 -0.97 -8.54
N ASP A 318 8.75 -1.45 -9.70
CA ASP A 318 9.53 -2.69 -9.81
C ASP A 318 10.44 -2.62 -11.05
N ALA A 319 11.35 -3.58 -11.19
CA ALA A 319 12.29 -3.68 -12.30
C ALA A 319 12.10 -4.97 -13.08
N ASP A 320 12.26 -4.92 -14.37
CA ASP A 320 12.33 -6.13 -15.22
C ASP A 320 13.62 -6.90 -14.94
N ARG A 321 13.49 -8.00 -14.21
CA ARG A 321 14.57 -8.94 -13.89
C ARG A 321 14.59 -10.15 -14.82
N SER A 322 13.69 -10.20 -15.81
CA SER A 322 13.64 -11.26 -16.80
C SER A 322 14.85 -11.21 -17.76
N SER A 323 14.97 -12.22 -18.61
CA SER A 323 15.90 -12.20 -19.73
C SER A 323 15.29 -11.64 -21.03
N GLY A 324 14.16 -10.95 -20.90
CA GLY A 324 13.40 -10.40 -22.02
C GLY A 324 14.02 -9.14 -22.63
N PRO A 325 13.35 -8.55 -23.65
CA PRO A 325 13.87 -7.40 -24.40
C PRO A 325 13.97 -6.11 -23.57
N HIS A 326 13.30 -6.06 -22.43
CA HIS A 326 13.29 -4.91 -21.54
C HIS A 326 14.04 -5.15 -20.23
N GLN A 327 14.92 -6.17 -20.18
CA GLN A 327 15.72 -6.45 -18.98
C GLN A 327 16.39 -5.19 -18.44
N GLY A 328 16.18 -4.92 -17.16
CA GLY A 328 16.71 -3.73 -16.45
C GLY A 328 15.87 -2.48 -16.61
N ARG A 329 14.77 -2.51 -17.36
CA ARG A 329 13.79 -1.41 -17.38
C ARG A 329 13.12 -1.30 -16.01
N LEU A 330 13.03 -0.07 -15.53
CA LEU A 330 12.32 0.26 -14.30
C LEU A 330 10.93 0.74 -14.65
N TYR A 331 9.94 0.38 -13.86
CA TYR A 331 8.56 0.82 -13.97
C TYR A 331 8.08 1.37 -12.64
N CYS A 332 7.35 2.48 -12.69
CA CYS A 332 6.68 3.06 -11.51
C CYS A 332 5.24 3.40 -11.86
N SER A 333 4.34 3.18 -10.92
CA SER A 333 2.92 3.54 -11.01
C SER A 333 2.51 4.43 -9.85
N TRP A 334 1.48 5.24 -10.04
CA TRP A 334 0.88 6.08 -9.00
C TRP A 334 -0.54 6.48 -9.39
N THR A 335 -1.32 6.85 -8.39
CA THR A 335 -2.62 7.49 -8.57
C THR A 335 -2.44 9.00 -8.74
N ASP A 336 -3.13 9.60 -9.71
CA ASP A 336 -3.20 11.06 -9.86
C ASP A 336 -4.52 11.49 -10.49
N LEU A 337 -4.74 12.80 -10.66
CA LEU A 337 -5.91 13.31 -11.36
C LEU A 337 -5.87 12.88 -12.83
N ALA A 338 -7.00 12.39 -13.31
CA ALA A 338 -7.26 12.16 -14.73
C ALA A 338 -7.25 13.49 -15.51
N SER A 339 -7.15 13.42 -16.83
CA SER A 339 -7.11 14.60 -17.71
C SER A 339 -8.33 15.51 -17.59
N ASN A 340 -9.47 15.00 -17.12
CA ASN A 340 -10.67 15.80 -16.84
C ASN A 340 -10.53 16.67 -15.57
N GLY A 341 -9.46 16.52 -14.78
CA GLY A 341 -9.20 17.27 -13.55
C GLY A 341 -10.19 16.98 -12.42
N VAL A 342 -11.02 15.94 -12.56
CA VAL A 342 -12.13 15.61 -11.65
C VAL A 342 -11.92 14.24 -11.02
N ASN A 343 -11.73 13.21 -11.83
CA ASN A 343 -11.55 11.83 -11.39
C ASN A 343 -10.08 11.51 -11.10
N THR A 344 -9.85 10.45 -10.34
CA THR A 344 -8.52 9.84 -10.22
C THR A 344 -8.33 8.76 -11.27
N ASP A 345 -7.07 8.58 -11.70
CA ASP A 345 -6.68 7.53 -12.63
C ASP A 345 -5.29 6.98 -12.27
N ILE A 346 -4.92 5.86 -12.88
CA ILE A 346 -3.63 5.21 -12.65
C ILE A 346 -2.67 5.57 -13.79
N PHE A 347 -1.49 6.02 -13.41
CA PHE A 347 -0.42 6.38 -14.31
C PHE A 347 0.82 5.53 -14.08
N THR A 348 1.61 5.34 -15.14
CA THR A 348 2.91 4.68 -15.11
C THR A 348 3.93 5.49 -15.87
N ALA A 349 5.20 5.33 -15.49
CA ALA A 349 6.35 5.74 -16.27
C ALA A 349 7.42 4.64 -16.21
N PHE A 350 8.29 4.58 -17.22
CA PHE A 350 9.41 3.65 -17.25
C PHE A 350 10.75 4.35 -17.52
N SER A 351 11.84 3.69 -17.16
CA SER A 351 13.21 4.13 -17.41
C SER A 351 14.05 2.98 -17.97
N ASP A 352 14.71 3.21 -19.11
CA ASP A 352 15.66 2.28 -19.74
C ASP A 352 17.12 2.52 -19.32
N ASN A 353 17.37 3.49 -18.46
CA ASN A 353 18.72 3.95 -18.09
C ASN A 353 18.90 4.10 -16.57
N LYS A 354 18.35 3.13 -15.82
CA LYS A 354 18.51 3.03 -14.36
C LYS A 354 18.03 4.26 -13.60
N GLY A 355 16.95 4.91 -14.09
CA GLY A 355 16.34 6.08 -13.47
C GLY A 355 17.00 7.42 -13.81
N SER A 356 17.97 7.45 -14.74
CA SER A 356 18.60 8.70 -15.18
C SER A 356 17.62 9.59 -15.97
N SER A 357 16.66 8.99 -16.66
CA SER A 357 15.50 9.68 -17.26
C SER A 357 14.30 8.75 -17.31
N TRP A 358 13.12 9.33 -17.38
CA TRP A 358 11.85 8.61 -17.37
C TRP A 358 10.98 9.00 -18.57
N SER A 359 10.16 8.06 -19.02
CA SER A 359 9.14 8.33 -20.04
C SER A 359 8.13 9.34 -19.56
N ALA A 360 7.37 9.94 -20.49
CA ALA A 360 6.15 10.66 -20.11
C ALA A 360 5.16 9.69 -19.44
N PRO A 361 4.36 10.16 -18.46
CA PRO A 361 3.32 9.36 -17.83
C PRO A 361 2.36 8.74 -18.84
N GLN A 362 2.08 7.45 -18.69
CA GLN A 362 1.12 6.69 -19.48
C GLN A 362 -0.05 6.29 -18.60
N ARG A 363 -1.25 6.36 -19.14
CA ARG A 363 -2.45 5.90 -18.45
C ARG A 363 -2.60 4.39 -18.57
N VAL A 364 -2.91 3.72 -17.47
CA VAL A 364 -3.08 2.25 -17.40
C VAL A 364 -4.51 1.82 -17.68
N ALA A 365 -5.46 2.55 -17.12
CA ALA A 365 -6.84 2.11 -17.13
C ALA A 365 -7.57 2.43 -18.44
N ASP A 366 -8.64 1.67 -18.70
CA ASP A 366 -9.50 1.85 -19.86
C ASP A 366 -10.04 3.26 -19.98
N SER A 367 -10.22 3.72 -21.22
CA SER A 367 -11.00 4.91 -21.51
C SER A 367 -12.48 4.59 -21.32
N LEU A 368 -13.00 4.91 -20.13
CA LEU A 368 -14.44 4.86 -19.87
C LEU A 368 -15.01 6.27 -19.98
N SER A 369 -16.21 6.37 -20.51
CA SER A 369 -17.01 7.60 -20.38
C SER A 369 -17.66 7.59 -19.00
N GLY A 370 -17.75 8.76 -18.37
CA GLY A 370 -18.36 8.92 -17.05
C GLY A 370 -17.38 9.21 -15.92
N SER A 371 -17.95 9.35 -14.73
CA SER A 371 -17.20 9.64 -13.51
C SER A 371 -16.80 8.33 -12.85
N VAL A 372 -15.56 7.90 -13.08
CA VAL A 372 -14.97 6.70 -12.48
C VAL A 372 -13.70 7.11 -11.76
N ASP A 373 -13.57 6.75 -10.50
CA ASP A 373 -12.34 6.92 -9.73
C ASP A 373 -11.56 5.61 -9.67
N ARG A 374 -10.22 5.71 -9.77
CA ARG A 374 -9.28 4.60 -9.64
C ARG A 374 -8.18 4.98 -8.68
N PHE A 375 -7.80 4.07 -7.79
CA PHE A 375 -6.88 4.37 -6.70
C PHE A 375 -6.23 3.10 -6.15
N TYR A 376 -5.24 3.26 -5.28
CA TYR A 376 -4.48 2.20 -4.62
C TYR A 376 -3.97 1.14 -5.59
N GLN A 377 -3.25 1.59 -6.59
CA GLN A 377 -2.60 0.70 -7.52
C GLN A 377 -1.39 0.03 -6.87
N TRP A 378 -1.15 -1.22 -7.28
CA TRP A 378 0.10 -1.90 -7.00
C TRP A 378 0.68 -2.52 -8.25
N LEU A 379 2.00 -2.33 -8.46
CA LEU A 379 2.72 -2.79 -9.64
C LEU A 379 3.65 -3.95 -9.27
N SER A 380 3.69 -4.97 -10.11
CA SER A 380 4.64 -6.07 -10.04
C SER A 380 5.12 -6.46 -11.43
N VAL A 381 6.43 -6.54 -11.62
CA VAL A 381 7.02 -7.05 -12.86
C VAL A 381 7.34 -8.53 -12.67
N ASP A 382 6.83 -9.36 -13.56
CA ASP A 382 7.12 -10.80 -13.57
C ASP A 382 8.60 -11.05 -13.92
N ALA A 383 9.36 -11.56 -12.96
CA ALA A 383 10.80 -11.76 -13.10
C ALA A 383 11.18 -12.83 -14.14
N VAL A 384 10.22 -13.60 -14.69
CA VAL A 384 10.43 -14.62 -15.71
C VAL A 384 10.02 -14.11 -17.09
N THR A 385 8.83 -13.54 -17.20
CA THR A 385 8.25 -13.11 -18.48
C THR A 385 8.58 -11.66 -18.84
N GLY A 386 8.92 -10.82 -17.87
CA GLY A 386 9.10 -9.37 -18.04
C GLY A 386 7.77 -8.61 -18.16
N GLU A 387 6.63 -9.28 -18.01
CA GLU A 387 5.31 -8.66 -18.07
C GLU A 387 5.08 -7.76 -16.86
N VAL A 388 4.61 -6.54 -17.12
CA VAL A 388 4.25 -5.56 -16.08
C VAL A 388 2.78 -5.72 -15.74
N ASN A 389 2.49 -5.96 -14.48
CA ASN A 389 1.16 -6.23 -13.97
C ASN A 389 0.76 -5.16 -12.94
N ILE A 390 -0.49 -4.71 -12.99
CA ILE A 390 -1.03 -3.70 -12.08
C ILE A 390 -2.44 -4.10 -11.63
N SER A 391 -2.70 -4.08 -10.33
CA SER A 391 -4.04 -4.10 -9.75
C SER A 391 -4.40 -2.73 -9.21
N PHE A 392 -5.69 -2.40 -9.13
CA PHE A 392 -6.19 -1.14 -8.61
C PHE A 392 -7.68 -1.22 -8.29
N TYR A 393 -8.15 -0.43 -7.32
CA TYR A 393 -9.59 -0.22 -7.13
C TYR A 393 -10.17 0.67 -8.21
N ASP A 394 -11.43 0.38 -8.59
CA ASP A 394 -12.17 1.07 -9.65
C ASP A 394 -13.66 1.14 -9.30
N THR A 395 -14.28 2.29 -9.48
CA THR A 395 -15.68 2.53 -9.15
C THR A 395 -16.62 2.36 -10.34
N ARG A 396 -16.18 1.76 -11.47
CA ARG A 396 -16.97 1.65 -12.72
C ARG A 396 -18.25 0.84 -12.58
N ASN A 397 -18.34 -0.06 -11.62
CA ASN A 397 -19.52 -0.91 -11.38
C ASN A 397 -20.43 -0.34 -10.27
N ASP A 398 -20.20 0.89 -9.83
CA ASP A 398 -21.06 1.51 -8.84
C ASP A 398 -22.52 1.57 -9.29
N THR A 399 -23.43 1.04 -8.48
CA THR A 399 -24.88 1.06 -8.72
C THR A 399 -25.61 2.10 -7.88
N THR A 400 -24.89 2.77 -6.97
CA THR A 400 -25.47 3.80 -6.11
C THR A 400 -25.65 5.14 -6.82
N GLY A 401 -24.94 5.34 -7.94
CA GLY A 401 -24.85 6.61 -8.65
C GLY A 401 -23.98 7.64 -7.94
N GLN A 402 -23.31 7.25 -6.84
CA GLN A 402 -22.47 8.13 -6.02
C GLN A 402 -21.00 7.74 -6.02
N ARG A 403 -20.62 6.66 -6.72
CA ARG A 403 -19.29 6.06 -6.74
C ARG A 403 -18.83 5.58 -5.36
N PHE A 404 -19.71 5.00 -4.60
CA PHE A 404 -19.42 4.40 -3.31
C PHE A 404 -18.88 2.98 -3.45
N MET A 405 -19.36 2.25 -4.47
CA MET A 405 -18.96 0.86 -4.67
C MET A 405 -17.65 0.76 -5.44
N THR A 406 -16.80 -0.15 -5.01
CA THR A 406 -15.49 -0.44 -5.61
C THR A 406 -15.35 -1.90 -5.99
N ASP A 407 -14.53 -2.14 -6.98
CA ASP A 407 -14.03 -3.44 -7.39
C ASP A 407 -12.53 -3.36 -7.62
N VAL A 408 -11.82 -4.47 -7.45
CA VAL A 408 -10.43 -4.57 -7.88
C VAL A 408 -10.38 -4.98 -9.35
N TYR A 409 -9.61 -4.23 -10.12
CA TYR A 409 -9.31 -4.48 -11.52
C TYR A 409 -7.83 -4.78 -11.71
N PHE A 410 -7.54 -5.47 -12.80
CA PHE A 410 -6.19 -5.86 -13.20
C PHE A 410 -5.93 -5.46 -14.65
N SER A 411 -4.71 -5.00 -14.90
CA SER A 411 -4.18 -4.77 -16.23
C SER A 411 -2.75 -5.29 -16.33
N ARG A 412 -2.32 -5.57 -17.56
CA ARG A 412 -0.94 -6.00 -17.86
C ARG A 412 -0.44 -5.40 -19.14
N SER A 413 0.89 -5.35 -19.27
CA SER A 413 1.59 -4.84 -20.43
C SER A 413 2.91 -5.57 -20.60
N SER A 414 3.30 -5.84 -21.85
CA SER A 414 4.62 -6.41 -22.16
C SER A 414 5.73 -5.37 -22.22
N ASP A 415 5.40 -4.09 -22.26
CA ASP A 415 6.36 -3.00 -22.48
C ASP A 415 6.13 -1.74 -21.61
N GLY A 416 5.05 -1.72 -20.82
CA GLY A 416 4.64 -0.57 -19.99
C GLY A 416 4.01 0.57 -20.77
N THR A 417 3.72 0.40 -22.07
CA THR A 417 3.12 1.43 -22.92
C THR A 417 1.74 1.04 -23.45
N SER A 418 1.54 -0.23 -23.74
CA SER A 418 0.29 -0.78 -24.24
C SER A 418 -0.34 -1.68 -23.20
N TRP A 419 -1.42 -1.22 -22.60
CA TRP A 419 -2.08 -1.89 -21.49
C TRP A 419 -3.28 -2.72 -21.96
N LEU A 420 -3.54 -3.82 -21.24
CA LEU A 420 -4.70 -4.67 -21.48
C LEU A 420 -5.98 -3.83 -21.43
N SER A 421 -6.78 -3.90 -22.49
CA SER A 421 -8.08 -3.25 -22.60
C SER A 421 -9.09 -4.18 -23.27
N PRO A 422 -10.26 -4.44 -22.66
CA PRO A 422 -10.68 -3.92 -21.34
C PRO A 422 -9.85 -4.49 -20.20
N ASN A 423 -9.70 -3.69 -19.11
CA ASN A 423 -9.11 -4.21 -17.87
C ASN A 423 -9.98 -5.33 -17.30
N SER A 424 -9.37 -6.31 -16.67
CA SER A 424 -10.08 -7.46 -16.11
C SER A 424 -10.56 -7.20 -14.69
N ARG A 425 -11.84 -7.41 -14.42
CA ARG A 425 -12.37 -7.40 -13.05
C ARG A 425 -11.84 -8.61 -12.29
N VAL A 426 -11.29 -8.39 -11.09
CA VAL A 426 -10.76 -9.43 -10.21
C VAL A 426 -11.79 -9.83 -9.16
N THR A 427 -12.47 -8.88 -8.59
CA THR A 427 -13.50 -9.11 -7.56
C THR A 427 -14.76 -9.76 -8.14
N THR A 428 -15.35 -10.68 -7.38
CA THR A 428 -16.62 -11.33 -7.72
C THR A 428 -17.83 -10.62 -7.09
N ALA A 429 -17.59 -9.72 -6.15
CA ALA A 429 -18.59 -8.84 -5.55
C ALA A 429 -17.98 -7.45 -5.37
N SER A 430 -18.81 -6.41 -5.42
CA SER A 430 -18.36 -5.04 -5.13
C SER A 430 -18.42 -4.77 -3.64
N SER A 431 -17.50 -3.95 -3.17
CA SER A 431 -17.41 -3.47 -1.79
C SER A 431 -18.01 -2.08 -1.67
N ASN A 432 -18.62 -1.76 -0.52
CA ASN A 432 -19.18 -0.44 -0.25
C ASN A 432 -18.90 -0.02 1.20
N GLU A 433 -17.92 0.82 1.41
CA GLU A 433 -17.54 1.35 2.72
C GLU A 433 -18.56 2.30 3.35
N HIS A 434 -19.62 2.65 2.61
CA HIS A 434 -20.76 3.43 3.10
C HIS A 434 -21.95 2.56 3.51
N ASP A 435 -21.91 1.27 3.23
CA ASP A 435 -22.94 0.33 3.66
C ASP A 435 -22.65 -0.17 5.07
N CYS A 436 -23.27 0.47 6.03
CA CYS A 436 -23.05 0.16 7.43
C CYS A 436 -23.94 -0.93 7.99
N ASN A 437 -25.07 -1.24 7.37
CA ASN A 437 -26.11 -2.13 7.92
C ASN A 437 -26.30 -1.98 9.45
N GLY A 438 -26.07 -0.77 9.96
CA GLY A 438 -26.05 -0.47 11.40
C GLY A 438 -24.79 -0.95 12.12
N VAL A 439 -23.74 -1.31 11.42
CA VAL A 439 -22.51 -1.89 11.97
C VAL A 439 -21.29 -1.23 11.34
N PHE A 440 -20.21 -1.33 12.03
CA PHE A 440 -18.86 -0.96 11.66
C PHE A 440 -18.26 -1.96 10.61
N PRO A 441 -17.42 -1.52 9.63
CA PRO A 441 -17.05 -0.13 9.43
C PRO A 441 -18.13 0.65 8.68
N CYS A 442 -18.30 1.88 9.07
CA CYS A 442 -19.22 2.81 8.47
C CYS A 442 -18.66 4.21 8.59
N SER A 443 -18.77 5.03 7.55
CA SER A 443 -18.24 6.39 7.55
C SER A 443 -18.74 7.26 8.70
N ALA A 444 -19.86 6.92 9.32
CA ALA A 444 -20.42 7.63 10.48
C ALA A 444 -19.84 7.17 11.83
N ILE A 445 -19.28 5.96 11.89
CA ILE A 445 -18.71 5.36 13.11
C ILE A 445 -17.30 4.80 12.87
N ASP A 446 -16.78 4.98 11.68
CA ASP A 446 -15.47 4.56 11.23
C ASP A 446 -14.38 5.26 12.07
N TYR A 447 -13.37 4.50 12.46
CA TYR A 447 -12.14 5.04 13.04
C TYR A 447 -11.18 5.57 11.96
N GLY A 448 -11.62 5.67 10.70
CA GLY A 448 -10.91 6.29 9.60
C GLY A 448 -10.00 5.38 8.78
N ASN A 449 -10.16 4.07 8.87
CA ASN A 449 -9.23 3.17 8.22
C ASN A 449 -9.72 2.63 6.87
N GLN A 450 -10.99 2.31 6.69
CA GLN A 450 -11.56 1.81 5.44
C GLN A 450 -10.60 0.78 4.77
N TYR A 451 -10.27 0.89 3.49
CA TYR A 451 -9.28 0.01 2.82
C TYR A 451 -7.83 0.27 3.25
N GLY A 452 -7.55 1.28 4.09
CA GLY A 452 -6.20 1.72 4.41
C GLY A 452 -5.58 2.62 3.35
N ASP A 453 -4.29 2.46 3.06
CA ASP A 453 -3.52 3.33 2.16
C ASP A 453 -2.98 2.62 0.92
N TYR A 454 -2.95 1.29 0.89
CA TYR A 454 -2.42 0.48 -0.21
C TYR A 454 -2.94 -0.95 -0.17
N GLU A 455 -2.78 -1.66 -1.29
CA GLU A 455 -3.07 -3.07 -1.51
C GLU A 455 -1.83 -3.75 -2.11
N GLY A 456 -1.87 -5.07 -2.30
CA GLY A 456 -0.72 -5.83 -2.77
C GLY A 456 -0.97 -6.57 -4.09
N LEU A 457 0.11 -6.73 -4.86
CA LEU A 457 0.17 -7.57 -6.06
C LEU A 457 1.56 -8.21 -6.15
N VAL A 458 1.62 -9.49 -6.47
CA VAL A 458 2.86 -10.17 -6.83
C VAL A 458 2.67 -11.01 -8.07
N SER A 459 3.65 -11.00 -8.99
CA SER A 459 3.60 -11.72 -10.26
C SER A 459 4.86 -12.56 -10.47
N PHE A 460 4.68 -13.80 -10.90
CA PHE A 460 5.80 -14.70 -11.19
C PHE A 460 5.39 -15.81 -12.17
N ASN A 461 6.18 -15.99 -13.23
CA ASN A 461 6.04 -17.05 -14.23
C ASN A 461 4.64 -17.09 -14.88
N GLY A 462 4.10 -15.95 -15.27
CA GLY A 462 2.80 -15.79 -15.92
C GLY A 462 1.60 -15.91 -14.97
N ILE A 463 1.84 -15.90 -13.67
CA ILE A 463 0.78 -15.95 -12.65
C ILE A 463 0.92 -14.75 -11.74
N SER A 464 -0.19 -14.04 -11.54
CA SER A 464 -0.30 -12.94 -10.59
C SER A 464 -1.24 -13.29 -9.44
N HIS A 465 -0.94 -12.79 -8.25
CA HIS A 465 -1.79 -12.84 -7.07
C HIS A 465 -2.02 -11.42 -6.59
N ALA A 466 -3.25 -10.95 -6.75
CA ALA A 466 -3.71 -9.70 -6.12
C ALA A 466 -4.24 -10.03 -4.73
N ILE A 467 -3.97 -9.15 -3.76
CA ILE A 467 -4.54 -9.20 -2.42
C ILE A 467 -5.14 -7.84 -2.11
N TRP A 468 -6.32 -7.83 -1.52
CA TRP A 468 -7.07 -6.60 -1.26
C TRP A 468 -7.99 -6.75 -0.07
N THR A 469 -8.49 -5.64 0.43
CA THR A 469 -9.56 -5.58 1.43
C THR A 469 -10.89 -5.24 0.77
N ASP A 470 -11.96 -5.88 1.17
CA ASP A 470 -13.30 -5.47 0.82
C ASP A 470 -14.33 -5.81 1.90
N SER A 471 -15.44 -5.09 1.91
CA SER A 471 -16.52 -5.21 2.89
C SER A 471 -17.68 -6.08 2.40
N ARG A 472 -17.44 -7.00 1.43
CA ARG A 472 -18.47 -7.96 1.05
C ARG A 472 -18.88 -8.79 2.28
N ASP A 473 -20.16 -9.10 2.41
CA ASP A 473 -20.72 -9.80 3.57
C ASP A 473 -20.09 -11.18 3.80
N GLN A 474 -19.01 -11.24 4.59
CA GLN A 474 -18.23 -12.45 4.84
C GLN A 474 -18.36 -13.00 6.25
N LEU A 475 -18.70 -12.16 7.19
CA LEU A 475 -18.61 -12.48 8.62
C LEU A 475 -19.62 -13.47 9.15
N ASN A 476 -20.62 -13.81 8.36
CA ASN A 476 -21.54 -14.86 8.71
C ASN A 476 -20.86 -16.24 8.79
N PHE A 477 -19.61 -16.37 8.38
CA PHE A 477 -18.94 -17.65 8.18
C PHE A 477 -17.76 -17.90 9.11
N ALA A 478 -17.15 -16.88 9.69
CA ALA A 478 -16.03 -17.10 10.63
C ALA A 478 -16.54 -17.63 11.97
N PRO A 479 -16.01 -18.75 12.49
CA PRO A 479 -16.46 -19.33 13.76
C PRO A 479 -16.28 -18.35 14.92
N GLY A 480 -17.37 -18.06 15.62
CA GLY A 480 -17.36 -17.20 16.80
C GLY A 480 -17.59 -15.71 16.54
N CYS A 481 -17.73 -15.30 15.28
CA CYS A 481 -18.07 -13.94 14.93
C CYS A 481 -19.53 -13.63 15.27
N ARG A 482 -19.80 -12.34 15.55
CA ARG A 482 -21.18 -11.86 15.67
C ARG A 482 -21.79 -11.82 14.26
N THR A 483 -22.88 -12.49 14.06
CA THR A 483 -23.70 -12.36 12.84
C THR A 483 -24.15 -10.91 12.69
N ASN A 484 -24.03 -10.33 11.51
CA ASN A 484 -24.47 -9.00 11.05
C ASN A 484 -23.38 -7.91 10.98
N LEU A 485 -22.11 -8.26 10.92
CA LEU A 485 -21.05 -7.28 10.72
C LEU A 485 -20.55 -7.38 9.27
N ALA A 486 -20.86 -6.41 8.44
CA ALA A 486 -20.08 -6.14 7.23
C ALA A 486 -18.80 -5.44 7.70
N MET A 487 -17.65 -6.07 7.53
CA MET A 487 -16.35 -5.53 7.87
C MET A 487 -15.39 -5.81 6.72
N GLU A 488 -14.30 -5.08 6.66
CA GLU A 488 -13.25 -5.34 5.70
C GLU A 488 -12.55 -6.67 6.02
N GLU A 489 -12.55 -7.55 5.04
CA GLU A 489 -11.85 -8.83 5.04
C GLU A 489 -10.75 -8.83 3.98
N VAL A 490 -9.72 -9.63 4.19
CA VAL A 490 -8.63 -9.78 3.23
C VAL A 490 -8.98 -10.85 2.21
N PHE A 491 -9.01 -10.48 0.93
CA PHE A 491 -9.23 -11.39 -0.17
C PHE A 491 -8.02 -11.49 -1.10
N THR A 492 -7.92 -12.62 -1.80
CA THR A 492 -6.96 -12.80 -2.89
C THR A 492 -7.59 -13.52 -4.07
N ALA A 493 -6.99 -13.37 -5.25
CA ALA A 493 -7.29 -14.18 -6.42
C ALA A 493 -6.03 -14.47 -7.23
N THR A 494 -6.00 -15.64 -7.86
CA THR A 494 -4.98 -16.00 -8.84
C THR A 494 -5.41 -15.54 -10.23
N ILE A 495 -4.52 -14.87 -10.97
CA ILE A 495 -4.75 -14.31 -12.30
C ILE A 495 -3.72 -14.92 -13.27
N ARG A 496 -4.18 -15.46 -14.44
CA ARG A 496 -3.33 -16.16 -15.43
C ARG A 496 -3.50 -15.58 -16.82
#